data_691d1e792a606969921caadfd4d2588e
#
_entry.id   691d1e792a606969921caadfd4d2588e
#
_cell.length_a   1.000
_cell.length_b   1.000
_cell.length_c   1.000
_cell.angle_alpha   90.00
_cell.angle_beta   90.00
_cell.angle_gamma   90.00
#
_symmetry.space_group_name_H-M   'P 1'
#
loop_
_entity.id
_entity.type
_entity.pdbx_description
1 polymer ?
#
loop_
_entity_poly.entity_id
_entity_poly.type
_entity_poly.pdbx_seq_one_letter_code
_entity_poly.pdbx_strand_id
1 'polypeptide(L)'
;MAMIDLKIDQKQRKSNAAYCKQHGITLPTIKQLQNPSTIPTNIKQELEGIGLWDIHPKNLFRITWKNDPRTTGGGHGKVNYLKLPPALTGCKANIIALTGRWFPTGAHKVGATFGCLVPKLITGQFNPDNDWAVWPSTGNFCRGGAYISSLLSCNSIAILPEQMSKERFEWLGKVAGEIITTKGGESNVKEIFDKCWELRADGRSIKIFNQFEELGNPL
;
A
#
# COMPACT_ATOMS: atom_id res chain seq x y z
N MET A 1 -22.76 3.88 4.68
CA MET A 1 -21.80 4.20 3.63
C MET A 1 -20.80 5.18 4.23
N ALA A 2 -19.55 4.78 4.43
CA ALA A 2 -18.56 5.69 4.97
C ALA A 2 -18.32 6.82 3.95
N MET A 3 -18.51 8.06 4.35
CA MET A 3 -18.17 9.22 3.50
C MET A 3 -16.68 9.47 3.58
N ILE A 4 -16.07 9.88 2.46
CA ILE A 4 -14.70 10.37 2.48
C ILE A 4 -14.68 11.61 3.38
N ASP A 5 -13.92 11.55 4.47
CA ASP A 5 -13.70 12.73 5.31
C ASP A 5 -12.78 13.69 4.55
N LEU A 6 -13.37 14.79 4.06
CA LEU A 6 -12.66 15.85 3.33
C LEU A 6 -12.15 16.96 4.26
N LYS A 7 -12.23 16.77 5.59
CA LYS A 7 -11.68 17.73 6.54
C LYS A 7 -10.19 17.90 6.32
N ILE A 8 -9.76 19.16 6.13
CA ILE A 8 -8.35 19.50 5.91
C ILE A 8 -7.82 20.23 7.13
N ASP A 9 -6.78 19.68 7.76
CA ASP A 9 -5.97 20.40 8.74
C ASP A 9 -4.84 21.13 7.98
N GLN A 10 -5.01 22.42 7.78
CA GLN A 10 -4.06 23.25 7.01
C GLN A 10 -2.68 23.35 7.68
N LYS A 11 -2.63 23.34 9.01
CA LYS A 11 -1.37 23.40 9.76
C LYS A 11 -0.59 22.09 9.57
N GLN A 12 -1.24 20.96 9.84
CA GLN A 12 -0.62 19.66 9.70
C GLN A 12 -0.25 19.34 8.23
N ARG A 13 -1.11 19.75 7.28
CA ARG A 13 -0.81 19.62 5.84
C ARG A 13 0.48 20.32 5.43
N LYS A 14 0.73 21.53 5.93
CA LYS A 14 1.99 22.25 5.67
C LYS A 14 3.19 21.53 6.28
N SER A 15 3.05 21.02 7.50
CA SER A 15 4.08 20.19 8.15
C SER A 15 4.38 18.93 7.33
N ASN A 16 3.34 18.22 6.89
CA ASN A 16 3.48 17.01 6.08
C ASN A 16 4.17 17.27 4.73
N ALA A 17 3.91 18.44 4.10
CA ALA A 17 4.59 18.83 2.87
C ALA A 17 6.10 19.06 3.11
N ALA A 18 6.48 19.68 4.23
CA ALA A 18 7.87 19.85 4.62
C ALA A 18 8.54 18.49 4.93
N TYR A 19 7.83 17.60 5.64
CA TYR A 19 8.26 16.24 5.91
C TYR A 19 8.55 15.47 4.62
N CYS A 20 7.63 15.45 3.68
CA CYS A 20 7.82 14.78 2.39
C CYS A 20 9.06 15.32 1.66
N LYS A 21 9.25 16.66 1.65
CA LYS A 21 10.43 17.28 1.04
C LYS A 21 11.73 16.85 1.72
N GLN A 22 11.76 16.81 3.04
CA GLN A 22 12.93 16.39 3.83
C GLN A 22 13.32 14.94 3.54
N HIS A 23 12.33 14.04 3.34
CA HIS A 23 12.56 12.63 3.07
C HIS A 23 12.64 12.29 1.55
N GLY A 24 12.73 13.30 0.68
CA GLY A 24 12.82 13.07 -0.77
C GLY A 24 11.59 12.42 -1.40
N ILE A 25 10.44 12.51 -0.72
CA ILE A 25 9.19 11.88 -1.15
C ILE A 25 8.48 12.79 -2.15
N THR A 26 8.23 12.27 -3.33
CA THR A 26 7.36 12.86 -4.34
C THR A 26 6.16 11.96 -4.56
N LEU A 27 4.96 12.47 -4.31
CA LEU A 27 3.73 11.70 -4.49
C LEU A 27 3.30 11.71 -5.96
N PRO A 28 3.00 10.56 -6.57
CA PRO A 28 2.37 10.52 -7.88
C PRO A 28 0.93 11.01 -7.79
N THR A 29 0.47 11.63 -8.87
CA THR A 29 -0.97 11.89 -9.04
C THR A 29 -1.68 10.64 -9.53
N ILE A 30 -2.98 10.52 -9.28
CA ILE A 30 -3.81 9.43 -9.83
C ILE A 30 -3.71 9.40 -11.36
N LYS A 31 -3.68 10.55 -12.02
CA LYS A 31 -3.49 10.66 -13.48
C LYS A 31 -2.18 10.00 -13.95
N GLN A 32 -1.09 10.18 -13.21
CA GLN A 32 0.20 9.55 -13.52
C GLN A 32 0.17 8.03 -13.30
N LEU A 33 -0.52 7.54 -12.27
CA LEU A 33 -0.69 6.11 -12.04
C LEU A 33 -1.57 5.45 -13.10
N GLN A 34 -2.63 6.14 -13.55
CA GLN A 34 -3.49 5.68 -14.66
C GLN A 34 -2.79 5.75 -16.01
N ASN A 35 -1.98 6.78 -16.23
CA ASN A 35 -1.24 6.99 -17.46
C ASN A 35 0.25 7.28 -17.19
N PRO A 36 1.10 6.25 -17.05
CA PRO A 36 2.52 6.40 -16.77
C PRO A 36 3.30 7.19 -17.81
N SER A 37 2.74 7.42 -19.02
CA SER A 37 3.38 8.30 -20.02
C SER A 37 3.56 9.73 -19.51
N THR A 38 2.69 10.16 -18.59
CA THR A 38 2.70 11.51 -17.98
C THR A 38 3.67 11.65 -16.79
N ILE A 39 4.33 10.57 -16.38
CA ILE A 39 5.38 10.62 -15.34
C ILE A 39 6.59 11.37 -15.92
N PRO A 40 7.17 12.35 -15.18
CA PRO A 40 8.37 13.08 -15.64
C PRO A 40 9.52 12.16 -16.01
N THR A 41 10.27 12.53 -17.07
CA THR A 41 11.37 11.72 -17.62
C THR A 41 12.46 11.46 -16.58
N ASN A 42 12.83 12.45 -15.78
CA ASN A 42 13.82 12.29 -14.72
C ASN A 42 13.40 11.22 -13.69
N ILE A 43 12.13 11.15 -13.31
CA ILE A 43 11.62 10.10 -12.40
C ILE A 43 11.71 8.72 -13.06
N LYS A 44 11.39 8.62 -14.36
CA LYS A 44 11.52 7.36 -15.10
C LYS A 44 12.97 6.88 -15.15
N GLN A 45 13.91 7.79 -15.40
CA GLN A 45 15.34 7.49 -15.41
C GLN A 45 15.84 7.02 -14.04
N GLU A 46 15.45 7.69 -12.97
CA GLU A 46 15.77 7.26 -11.59
C GLU A 46 15.24 5.85 -11.30
N LEU A 47 14.03 5.54 -11.76
CA LEU A 47 13.41 4.23 -11.57
C LEU A 47 14.18 3.08 -12.26
N GLU A 48 14.94 3.32 -13.31
CA GLU A 48 15.69 2.29 -14.03
C GLU A 48 16.72 1.57 -13.13
N GLY A 49 17.28 2.29 -12.15
CA GLY A 49 18.22 1.75 -11.17
C GLY A 49 17.57 1.18 -9.89
N ILE A 50 16.24 1.24 -9.77
CA ILE A 50 15.52 0.86 -8.54
C ILE A 50 14.74 -0.42 -8.79
N GLY A 51 14.99 -1.46 -7.99
CA GLY A 51 14.24 -2.72 -8.03
C GLY A 51 12.77 -2.52 -7.63
N LEU A 52 11.89 -3.35 -8.21
CA LEU A 52 10.44 -3.28 -7.92
C LEU A 52 10.10 -3.50 -6.43
N TRP A 53 10.96 -4.22 -5.71
CA TRP A 53 10.78 -4.57 -4.30
C TRP A 53 11.61 -3.71 -3.34
N ASP A 54 12.41 -2.77 -3.88
CA ASP A 54 13.25 -1.92 -3.04
C ASP A 54 12.39 -0.95 -2.23
N ILE A 55 12.82 -0.68 -1.00
CA ILE A 55 12.21 0.34 -0.14
C ILE A 55 12.74 1.69 -0.60
N HIS A 56 12.14 2.23 -1.65
CA HIS A 56 12.54 3.51 -2.22
C HIS A 56 11.31 4.35 -2.60
N PRO A 57 11.22 5.64 -2.20
CA PRO A 57 10.05 6.49 -2.43
C PRO A 57 9.59 6.57 -3.89
N LYS A 58 10.50 6.47 -4.85
CA LYS A 58 10.14 6.46 -6.28
C LYS A 58 9.27 5.27 -6.68
N ASN A 59 9.29 4.17 -5.93
CA ASN A 59 8.39 3.02 -6.17
C ASN A 59 6.90 3.36 -5.99
N LEU A 60 6.57 4.51 -5.40
CA LEU A 60 5.20 5.06 -5.42
C LEU A 60 4.67 5.24 -6.86
N PHE A 61 5.54 5.56 -7.83
CA PHE A 61 5.16 5.70 -9.24
C PHE A 61 4.93 4.36 -9.96
N ARG A 62 5.27 3.23 -9.31
CA ARG A 62 4.99 1.87 -9.79
C ARG A 62 3.71 1.25 -9.23
N ILE A 63 2.89 2.04 -8.56
CA ILE A 63 1.56 1.61 -8.10
C ILE A 63 0.59 1.70 -9.28
N THR A 64 0.75 0.82 -10.25
CA THR A 64 -0.04 0.83 -11.50
C THR A 64 -0.14 -0.57 -12.10
N TRP A 65 -1.24 -0.86 -12.78
CA TRP A 65 -1.44 -2.08 -13.58
C TRP A 65 -0.55 -2.14 -14.84
N LYS A 66 0.18 -1.05 -15.13
CA LYS A 66 0.96 -0.88 -16.36
C LYS A 66 2.47 -1.03 -16.16
N ASN A 67 2.93 -1.65 -15.08
CA ASN A 67 4.35 -1.97 -14.95
C ASN A 67 4.77 -2.98 -16.02
N ASP A 68 5.95 -2.78 -16.59
CA ASP A 68 6.52 -3.73 -17.55
C ASP A 68 7.03 -4.99 -16.81
N PRO A 69 6.47 -6.19 -17.11
CA PRO A 69 6.87 -7.42 -16.46
C PRO A 69 8.29 -7.89 -16.80
N ARG A 70 8.90 -7.36 -17.87
CA ARG A 70 10.23 -7.78 -18.32
C ARG A 70 11.36 -7.05 -17.63
N THR A 71 11.07 -5.94 -16.96
CA THR A 71 12.09 -5.12 -16.31
C THR A 71 12.09 -5.32 -14.82
N THR A 72 13.25 -5.52 -14.25
CA THR A 72 13.46 -5.50 -12.80
C THR A 72 13.45 -4.07 -12.25
N GLY A 73 13.49 -3.06 -13.11
CA GLY A 73 13.45 -1.64 -12.81
C GLY A 73 12.65 -0.85 -13.83
N GLY A 74 12.01 0.21 -13.43
CA GLY A 74 11.54 1.40 -14.14
C GLY A 74 10.47 1.29 -15.22
N GLY A 75 10.46 0.25 -16.00
CA GLY A 75 9.64 0.19 -17.20
C GLY A 75 8.13 0.21 -16.95
N HIS A 76 7.43 0.90 -17.86
CA HIS A 76 5.97 0.90 -17.91
C HIS A 76 5.51 0.42 -19.30
N GLY A 77 4.44 -0.39 -19.32
CA GLY A 77 3.91 -0.99 -20.54
C GLY A 77 2.38 -0.91 -20.61
N LYS A 78 1.80 -1.98 -21.14
CA LYS A 78 0.34 -2.18 -21.18
C LYS A 78 -0.14 -2.77 -19.84
N VAL A 79 -1.47 -2.74 -19.64
CA VAL A 79 -2.09 -3.43 -18.51
C VAL A 79 -1.77 -4.92 -18.55
N ASN A 80 -1.29 -5.45 -17.43
CA ASN A 80 -0.96 -6.88 -17.31
C ASN A 80 -2.23 -7.69 -17.04
N TYR A 81 -2.56 -8.59 -17.95
CA TYR A 81 -3.70 -9.50 -17.80
C TYR A 81 -3.46 -10.83 -18.52
N LEU A 82 -4.21 -11.82 -18.10
CA LEU A 82 -4.34 -13.11 -18.78
C LEU A 82 -5.76 -13.22 -19.34
N LYS A 83 -5.87 -13.57 -20.61
CA LYS A 83 -7.15 -13.96 -21.21
C LYS A 83 -7.29 -15.49 -21.09
N LEU A 84 -8.32 -15.92 -20.36
CA LEU A 84 -8.58 -17.34 -20.20
C LEU A 84 -9.32 -17.88 -21.46
N PRO A 85 -8.80 -18.95 -22.07
CA PRO A 85 -9.41 -19.47 -23.29
C PRO A 85 -10.74 -20.16 -22.99
N PRO A 86 -11.72 -20.13 -23.93
CA PRO A 86 -13.00 -20.81 -23.76
C PRO A 86 -12.87 -22.32 -23.49
N ALA A 87 -11.84 -22.97 -24.03
CA ALA A 87 -11.57 -24.38 -23.76
C ALA A 87 -11.27 -24.70 -22.29
N LEU A 88 -10.68 -23.73 -21.55
CA LEU A 88 -10.43 -23.86 -20.13
C LEU A 88 -11.66 -23.51 -19.29
N THR A 89 -12.41 -22.51 -19.70
CA THR A 89 -13.50 -21.94 -18.90
C THR A 89 -14.86 -22.56 -19.18
N GLY A 90 -15.02 -23.28 -20.29
CA GLY A 90 -16.31 -23.79 -20.77
C GLY A 90 -17.29 -22.68 -21.17
N CYS A 91 -16.86 -21.43 -21.24
CA CYS A 91 -17.69 -20.26 -21.45
C CYS A 91 -17.30 -19.53 -22.74
N LYS A 92 -18.30 -19.05 -23.51
CA LYS A 92 -18.07 -18.26 -24.72
C LYS A 92 -17.65 -16.81 -24.43
N ALA A 93 -17.85 -16.31 -23.21
CA ALA A 93 -17.45 -14.97 -22.81
C ALA A 93 -15.93 -14.82 -22.74
N ASN A 94 -15.44 -13.59 -22.97
CA ASN A 94 -14.04 -13.26 -22.71
C ASN A 94 -13.85 -13.10 -21.19
N ILE A 95 -13.14 -14.03 -20.57
CA ILE A 95 -12.74 -13.94 -19.17
C ILE A 95 -11.32 -13.41 -19.10
N ILE A 96 -11.13 -12.27 -18.43
CA ILE A 96 -9.87 -11.59 -18.30
C ILE A 96 -9.48 -11.53 -16.82
N ALA A 97 -8.32 -12.09 -16.47
CA ALA A 97 -7.77 -12.01 -15.14
C ALA A 97 -6.66 -10.95 -15.11
N LEU A 98 -6.85 -9.86 -14.35
CA LEU A 98 -5.82 -8.86 -14.13
C LEU A 98 -4.69 -9.44 -13.27
N THR A 99 -3.44 -9.20 -13.68
CA THR A 99 -2.26 -9.75 -13.02
C THR A 99 -1.59 -8.73 -12.13
N GLY A 100 -1.81 -8.81 -10.82
CA GLY A 100 -1.22 -7.91 -9.83
C GLY A 100 0.24 -8.20 -9.45
N ARG A 101 0.85 -9.25 -10.03
CA ARG A 101 2.22 -9.70 -9.73
C ARG A 101 3.28 -8.60 -9.92
N TRP A 102 3.05 -7.67 -10.83
CA TRP A 102 4.00 -6.64 -11.22
C TRP A 102 3.83 -5.32 -10.45
N PHE A 103 3.00 -5.32 -9.44
CA PHE A 103 3.02 -4.26 -8.43
C PHE A 103 4.21 -4.48 -7.46
N PRO A 104 4.74 -3.42 -6.86
CA PRO A 104 5.54 -3.57 -5.64
C PRO A 104 4.81 -4.46 -4.64
N THR A 105 5.52 -5.30 -3.89
CA THR A 105 4.94 -6.35 -3.02
C THR A 105 4.29 -7.54 -3.74
N GLY A 106 4.29 -7.58 -5.07
CA GLY A 106 3.67 -8.65 -5.86
C GLY A 106 2.15 -8.71 -5.78
N ALA A 107 1.48 -7.65 -5.29
CA ALA A 107 0.03 -7.62 -5.14
C ALA A 107 -0.54 -6.20 -5.32
N HIS A 108 -1.71 -6.08 -5.98
CA HIS A 108 -2.39 -4.81 -6.18
C HIS A 108 -2.82 -4.09 -4.88
N LYS A 109 -2.87 -4.80 -3.76
CA LYS A 109 -3.23 -4.20 -2.45
C LYS A 109 -2.28 -3.08 -2.00
N VAL A 110 -1.09 -2.98 -2.56
CA VAL A 110 -0.24 -1.80 -2.37
C VAL A 110 -0.91 -0.51 -2.88
N GLY A 111 -1.68 -0.59 -3.97
CA GLY A 111 -2.49 0.53 -4.47
C GLY A 111 -3.63 0.88 -3.53
N ALA A 112 -4.35 -0.12 -3.01
CA ALA A 112 -5.39 0.07 -2.03
C ALA A 112 -4.87 0.78 -0.77
N THR A 113 -3.73 0.35 -0.23
CA THR A 113 -3.14 0.97 0.97
C THR A 113 -2.56 2.36 0.70
N PHE A 114 -2.06 2.63 -0.50
CA PHE A 114 -1.73 3.97 -0.97
C PHE A 114 -2.97 4.88 -0.96
N GLY A 115 -4.09 4.39 -1.50
CA GLY A 115 -5.38 5.09 -1.51
C GLY A 115 -5.95 5.37 -0.11
N CYS A 116 -5.58 4.58 0.90
CA CYS A 116 -5.99 4.80 2.29
C CYS A 116 -5.10 5.83 3.01
N LEU A 117 -3.76 5.69 2.93
CA LEU A 117 -2.82 6.49 3.72
C LEU A 117 -2.56 7.87 3.11
N VAL A 118 -2.31 7.94 1.79
CA VAL A 118 -1.90 9.19 1.14
C VAL A 118 -2.96 10.30 1.24
N PRO A 119 -4.27 10.05 1.05
CA PRO A 119 -5.28 11.09 1.28
C PRO A 119 -5.23 11.66 2.70
N LYS A 120 -5.04 10.84 3.73
CA LYS A 120 -4.92 11.32 5.11
C LYS A 120 -3.64 12.12 5.33
N LEU A 121 -2.54 11.73 4.69
CA LEU A 121 -1.28 12.47 4.73
C LEU A 121 -1.42 13.86 4.08
N ILE A 122 -2.00 13.94 2.87
CA ILE A 122 -2.12 15.20 2.12
C ILE A 122 -3.22 16.14 2.66
N THR A 123 -4.15 15.64 3.46
CA THR A 123 -5.18 16.44 4.15
C THR A 123 -4.78 16.85 5.57
N GLY A 124 -3.67 16.33 6.09
CA GLY A 124 -3.21 16.56 7.47
C GLY A 124 -3.94 15.73 8.53
N GLN A 125 -4.69 14.70 8.11
CA GLN A 125 -5.36 13.77 9.04
C GLN A 125 -4.43 12.68 9.60
N PHE A 126 -3.22 12.59 9.04
CA PHE A 126 -2.15 11.72 9.49
C PHE A 126 -0.88 12.55 9.68
N ASN A 127 -0.28 12.47 10.86
CA ASN A 127 0.98 13.13 11.18
C ASN A 127 2.13 12.10 11.12
N PRO A 128 2.99 12.11 10.08
CA PRO A 128 4.04 11.12 9.90
C PRO A 128 5.13 11.12 10.99
N ASP A 129 5.29 12.26 11.71
CA ASP A 129 6.25 12.36 12.81
C ASP A 129 5.77 11.69 14.09
N ASN A 130 4.45 11.50 14.26
CA ASN A 130 3.86 11.08 15.54
C ASN A 130 2.91 9.90 15.42
N ASP A 131 2.11 9.83 14.34
CA ASP A 131 1.12 8.77 14.16
C ASP A 131 1.75 7.48 13.65
N TRP A 132 1.25 6.34 14.12
CA TRP A 132 1.57 5.03 13.60
C TRP A 132 0.43 4.51 12.74
N ALA A 133 0.76 4.09 11.52
CA ALA A 133 -0.20 3.46 10.61
C ALA A 133 -0.39 1.99 10.99
N VAL A 134 -1.57 1.60 11.45
CA VAL A 134 -1.88 0.22 11.84
C VAL A 134 -2.59 -0.49 10.69
N TRP A 135 -2.03 -1.63 10.26
CA TRP A 135 -2.50 -2.43 9.13
C TRP A 135 -2.97 -3.81 9.58
N PRO A 136 -4.23 -3.91 10.06
CA PRO A 136 -4.81 -5.17 10.52
C PRO A 136 -5.27 -6.00 9.33
N SER A 137 -4.55 -7.07 9.00
CA SER A 137 -4.97 -8.00 7.94
C SER A 137 -4.09 -9.25 7.92
N THR A 138 -4.70 -10.38 7.59
CA THR A 138 -4.00 -11.65 7.41
C THR A 138 -3.12 -11.72 6.16
N GLY A 139 -3.25 -10.76 5.23
CA GLY A 139 -2.68 -10.94 3.90
C GLY A 139 -2.06 -9.70 3.24
N ASN A 140 -2.36 -9.54 1.95
CA ASN A 140 -1.73 -8.56 1.09
C ASN A 140 -2.02 -7.10 1.46
N PHE A 141 -3.12 -6.82 2.16
CA PHE A 141 -3.40 -5.46 2.64
C PHE A 141 -2.42 -5.05 3.74
N CYS A 142 -2.14 -5.93 4.71
CA CYS A 142 -1.11 -5.69 5.73
C CYS A 142 0.28 -5.48 5.08
N ARG A 143 0.67 -6.36 4.13
CA ARG A 143 1.94 -6.23 3.40
C ARG A 143 2.04 -4.92 2.63
N GLY A 144 0.98 -4.58 1.89
CA GLY A 144 0.91 -3.33 1.13
C GLY A 144 1.01 -2.12 2.03
N GLY A 145 0.31 -2.14 3.16
CA GLY A 145 0.30 -1.04 4.14
C GLY A 145 1.66 -0.79 4.79
N ALA A 146 2.32 -1.84 5.27
CA ALA A 146 3.67 -1.75 5.82
C ALA A 146 4.65 -1.20 4.78
N TYR A 147 4.58 -1.68 3.54
CA TYR A 147 5.45 -1.22 2.46
C TYR A 147 5.19 0.25 2.10
N ILE A 148 3.94 0.67 1.93
CA ILE A 148 3.59 2.09 1.67
C ILE A 148 4.06 2.99 2.80
N SER A 149 3.89 2.56 4.06
CA SER A 149 4.39 3.31 5.21
C SER A 149 5.90 3.50 5.13
N SER A 150 6.66 2.45 4.80
CA SER A 150 8.12 2.54 4.58
C SER A 150 8.48 3.49 3.45
N LEU A 151 7.79 3.44 2.29
CA LEU A 151 8.05 4.35 1.18
C LEU A 151 7.79 5.82 1.53
N LEU A 152 6.88 6.05 2.48
CA LEU A 152 6.53 7.37 2.99
C LEU A 152 7.30 7.75 4.26
N SER A 153 8.28 6.93 4.66
CA SER A 153 9.05 7.08 5.91
C SER A 153 8.19 7.15 7.18
N CYS A 154 6.95 6.62 7.13
CA CYS A 154 6.02 6.62 8.24
C CYS A 154 6.18 5.38 9.11
N ASN A 155 6.00 5.52 10.43
CA ASN A 155 5.93 4.38 11.32
C ASN A 155 4.70 3.53 11.05
N SER A 156 4.83 2.21 11.14
CA SER A 156 3.72 1.29 10.91
C SER A 156 3.73 0.09 11.85
N ILE A 157 2.53 -0.42 12.14
CA ILE A 157 2.30 -1.65 12.89
C ILE A 157 1.57 -2.62 11.96
N ALA A 158 2.18 -3.77 11.73
CA ALA A 158 1.56 -4.89 11.05
C ALA A 158 0.94 -5.83 12.08
N ILE A 159 -0.37 -6.09 12.00
CA ILE A 159 -1.05 -7.02 12.90
C ILE A 159 -1.57 -8.18 12.08
N LEU A 160 -1.12 -9.40 12.40
CA LEU A 160 -1.47 -10.61 11.67
C LEU A 160 -1.41 -11.87 12.57
N PRO A 161 -2.12 -12.97 12.20
CA PRO A 161 -2.09 -14.18 12.99
C PRO A 161 -0.72 -14.86 12.99
N GLU A 162 -0.39 -15.54 14.09
CA GLU A 162 0.90 -16.21 14.30
C GLU A 162 1.16 -17.38 13.32
N GLN A 163 0.09 -18.02 12.81
CA GLN A 163 0.21 -19.17 11.89
C GLN A 163 0.42 -18.76 10.41
N MET A 164 0.69 -17.50 10.14
CA MET A 164 1.06 -17.07 8.79
C MET A 164 2.44 -17.59 8.40
N SER A 165 2.75 -17.64 7.09
CA SER A 165 4.01 -18.19 6.61
C SER A 165 5.24 -17.43 7.15
N LYS A 166 6.31 -18.17 7.44
CA LYS A 166 7.59 -17.62 7.92
C LYS A 166 8.12 -16.53 6.99
N GLU A 167 8.05 -16.74 5.67
CA GLU A 167 8.47 -15.75 4.66
C GLU A 167 7.73 -14.42 4.79
N ARG A 168 6.45 -14.45 5.18
CA ARG A 168 5.65 -13.24 5.40
C ARG A 168 6.18 -12.43 6.56
N PHE A 169 6.51 -13.10 7.67
CA PHE A 169 7.11 -12.45 8.84
C PHE A 169 8.51 -11.91 8.53
N GLU A 170 9.35 -12.67 7.86
CA GLU A 170 10.70 -12.27 7.45
C GLU A 170 10.66 -11.02 6.54
N TRP A 171 9.69 -10.98 5.62
CA TRP A 171 9.52 -9.83 4.76
C TRP A 171 8.97 -8.61 5.50
N LEU A 172 7.93 -8.79 6.34
CA LEU A 172 7.38 -7.70 7.15
C LEU A 172 8.43 -7.14 8.12
N GLY A 173 9.32 -7.96 8.67
CA GLY A 173 10.42 -7.52 9.51
C GLY A 173 11.40 -6.55 8.84
N LYS A 174 11.38 -6.47 7.50
CA LYS A 174 12.19 -5.52 6.73
C LYS A 174 11.49 -4.20 6.47
N VAL A 175 10.16 -4.16 6.53
CA VAL A 175 9.36 -3.01 6.07
C VAL A 175 8.44 -2.43 7.14
N ALA A 176 7.98 -3.20 8.13
CA ALA A 176 7.15 -2.70 9.22
C ALA A 176 8.00 -2.14 10.35
N GLY A 177 7.53 -1.08 11.00
CA GLY A 177 8.17 -0.58 12.21
C GLY A 177 7.96 -1.52 13.41
N GLU A 178 6.79 -2.17 13.47
CA GLU A 178 6.45 -3.15 14.50
C GLU A 178 5.57 -4.25 13.90
N ILE A 179 5.74 -5.48 14.38
CA ILE A 179 4.90 -6.62 14.05
C ILE A 179 4.25 -7.14 15.32
N ILE A 180 2.94 -7.24 15.32
CA ILE A 180 2.17 -7.81 16.41
C ILE A 180 1.46 -9.06 15.90
N THR A 181 1.66 -10.17 16.60
CA THR A 181 1.00 -11.43 16.28
C THR A 181 -0.24 -11.64 17.15
N THR A 182 -1.27 -12.21 16.58
CA THR A 182 -2.47 -12.66 17.27
C THR A 182 -2.57 -14.19 17.19
N LYS A 183 -3.32 -14.80 18.10
CA LYS A 183 -3.53 -16.26 18.10
C LYS A 183 -4.28 -16.71 16.85
N GLY A 184 -3.92 -17.88 16.33
CA GLY A 184 -4.64 -18.58 15.28
C GLY A 184 -4.12 -18.34 13.88
N GLY A 185 -4.96 -18.62 12.88
CA GLY A 185 -4.65 -18.62 11.47
C GLY A 185 -5.43 -17.56 10.68
N GLU A 186 -5.49 -17.76 9.36
CA GLU A 186 -6.04 -16.77 8.41
C GLU A 186 -7.50 -16.38 8.67
N SER A 187 -8.31 -17.26 9.29
CA SER A 187 -9.72 -17.02 9.63
C SER A 187 -9.92 -16.24 10.93
N ASN A 188 -8.86 -16.05 11.75
CA ASN A 188 -8.94 -15.37 13.05
C ASN A 188 -8.85 -13.84 12.90
N VAL A 189 -9.84 -13.28 12.23
CA VAL A 189 -9.88 -11.82 11.94
C VAL A 189 -10.31 -11.02 13.18
N LYS A 190 -11.16 -11.59 14.04
CA LYS A 190 -11.63 -10.90 15.25
C LYS A 190 -10.48 -10.53 16.18
N GLU A 191 -9.57 -11.45 16.42
CA GLU A 191 -8.40 -11.27 17.31
C GLU A 191 -7.49 -10.13 16.83
N ILE A 192 -7.38 -9.96 15.49
CA ILE A 192 -6.63 -8.85 14.89
C ILE A 192 -7.27 -7.50 15.24
N PHE A 193 -8.61 -7.40 15.15
CA PHE A 193 -9.31 -6.16 15.47
C PHE A 193 -9.36 -5.90 16.96
N ASP A 194 -9.54 -6.92 17.80
CA ASP A 194 -9.46 -6.79 19.25
C ASP A 194 -8.10 -6.18 19.65
N LYS A 195 -7.01 -6.63 19.02
CA LYS A 195 -5.67 -6.06 19.24
C LYS A 195 -5.55 -4.60 18.81
N CYS A 196 -6.24 -4.18 17.75
CA CYS A 196 -6.31 -2.77 17.37
C CYS A 196 -6.95 -1.90 18.46
N TRP A 197 -8.01 -2.42 19.09
CA TRP A 197 -8.70 -1.70 20.17
C TRP A 197 -7.86 -1.62 21.45
N GLU A 198 -7.12 -2.69 21.78
CA GLU A 198 -6.14 -2.66 22.88
C GLU A 198 -5.10 -1.56 22.66
N LEU A 199 -4.46 -1.52 21.49
CA LEU A 199 -3.46 -0.50 21.15
C LEU A 199 -4.02 0.94 21.26
N ARG A 200 -5.30 1.12 20.91
CA ARG A 200 -5.97 2.42 21.06
C ARG A 200 -6.17 2.77 22.53
N ALA A 201 -6.53 1.80 23.36
CA ALA A 201 -6.73 1.99 24.80
C ALA A 201 -5.42 2.32 25.54
N ASP A 202 -4.28 1.82 25.04
CA ASP A 202 -2.94 2.11 25.58
C ASP A 202 -2.46 3.56 25.34
N GLY A 203 -3.27 4.38 24.68
CA GLY A 203 -2.97 5.80 24.43
C GLY A 203 -1.92 6.07 23.35
N ARG A 204 -1.56 5.08 22.56
CA ARG A 204 -0.65 5.27 21.39
C ARG A 204 -1.32 6.12 20.33
N SER A 205 -0.55 7.04 19.72
CA SER A 205 -1.03 7.81 18.57
C SER A 205 -1.05 6.94 17.33
N ILE A 206 -2.18 6.27 17.10
CA ILE A 206 -2.35 5.31 16.01
C ILE A 206 -3.50 5.70 15.08
N LYS A 207 -3.36 5.34 13.80
CA LYS A 207 -4.42 5.39 12.80
C LYS A 207 -4.64 3.97 12.27
N ILE A 208 -5.79 3.40 12.57
CA ILE A 208 -6.16 2.04 12.14
C ILE A 208 -6.75 2.13 10.74
N PHE A 209 -6.14 1.42 9.79
CA PHE A 209 -6.62 1.30 8.42
C PHE A 209 -7.34 -0.04 8.27
N ASN A 210 -8.67 -0.01 8.47
CA ASN A 210 -9.51 -1.19 8.29
C ASN A 210 -9.90 -1.34 6.81
N GLN A 211 -9.44 -2.40 6.16
CA GLN A 211 -9.70 -2.62 4.73
C GLN A 211 -11.20 -2.70 4.36
N PHE A 212 -12.08 -2.96 5.32
CA PHE A 212 -13.53 -3.08 5.10
C PHE A 212 -14.26 -1.74 5.28
N GLU A 213 -13.62 -0.74 5.90
CA GLU A 213 -14.20 0.56 6.20
C GLU A 213 -13.58 1.69 5.37
N GLU A 214 -12.31 1.53 4.95
CA GLU A 214 -11.57 2.54 4.20
C GLU A 214 -12.03 2.59 2.73
N LEU A 215 -12.64 3.72 2.34
CA LEU A 215 -13.05 3.96 0.94
C LEU A 215 -11.87 3.96 -0.05
N GLY A 216 -10.67 4.28 0.40
CA GLY A 216 -9.46 4.22 -0.42
C GLY A 216 -9.06 2.80 -0.83
N ASN A 217 -9.61 1.75 -0.19
CA ASN A 217 -9.31 0.37 -0.55
C ASN A 217 -9.93 -0.08 -1.90
N PRO A 218 -11.19 0.24 -2.25
CA PRO A 218 -11.78 -0.11 -3.54
C PRO A 218 -11.47 0.87 -4.66
N LEU A 219 -10.94 2.06 -4.37
CA LEU A 219 -10.59 3.07 -5.37
C LEU A 219 -9.24 2.77 -6.03
#